data_fd3ff1610aaa830cab1f300c7d15c4d1
#
_entry.id   fd3ff1610aaa830cab1f300c7d15c4d1
#
_cell.length_a   1.000
_cell.length_b   1.000
_cell.length_c   1.000
_cell.angle_alpha   90.00
_cell.angle_beta   90.00
_cell.angle_gamma   90.00
#
_symmetry.space_group_name_H-M   'P 1'
#
loop_
_entity.id
_entity.type
_entity.pdbx_description
1 polymer ?
#
loop_
_entity_poly.entity_id
_entity_poly.type
_entity_poly.pdbx_seq_one_letter_code
_entity_poly.pdbx_strand_id
1 'polypeptide(L)'
;MSEKFSLKWNDFQSNVSRTFSQLRSEEEFFDVSLVSDDEKMMSAHKLVLSASSPYFKHILTHNKHSHPLLCLDGVSSGELQFVLDYIYQGEVQIYQEQLDRFLEVAQRLKLEGLTGNQTWQFWFCKSIGFVSKLAVFSHLVTFALVLKSIQ
;
A
#
# COMPACT_ATOMS: atom_id res chain seq x y z
N MET A 1 -4.24 41.65 -23.44
CA MET A 1 -3.83 40.77 -22.30
C MET A 1 -4.68 39.50 -22.36
N SER A 2 -4.07 38.35 -22.36
CA SER A 2 -4.83 37.10 -22.32
C SER A 2 -5.14 36.77 -20.85
N GLU A 3 -6.42 36.62 -20.53
CA GLU A 3 -6.86 36.18 -19.20
C GLU A 3 -6.59 34.66 -19.04
N LYS A 4 -6.08 34.27 -17.85
CA LYS A 4 -5.85 32.87 -17.50
C LYS A 4 -6.95 32.41 -16.55
N PHE A 5 -7.60 31.31 -16.88
CA PHE A 5 -8.58 30.67 -16.05
C PHE A 5 -8.00 29.39 -15.45
N SER A 6 -8.33 29.11 -14.19
CA SER A 6 -8.00 27.83 -13.54
C SER A 6 -9.28 27.00 -13.45
N LEU A 7 -9.26 25.82 -14.08
CA LEU A 7 -10.32 24.84 -13.99
C LEU A 7 -9.89 23.75 -13.04
N LYS A 8 -10.75 23.39 -12.08
CA LYS A 8 -10.50 22.37 -11.08
C LYS A 8 -11.61 21.31 -11.13
N TRP A 9 -11.21 20.05 -11.21
CA TRP A 9 -12.14 18.94 -11.00
C TRP A 9 -12.24 18.69 -9.49
N ASN A 10 -13.41 19.00 -8.90
CA ASN A 10 -13.68 18.71 -7.51
C ASN A 10 -13.74 17.19 -7.30
N ASP A 11 -13.28 16.75 -6.13
CA ASP A 11 -13.24 15.33 -5.75
C ASP A 11 -12.41 14.41 -6.68
N PHE A 12 -11.45 14.97 -7.43
CA PHE A 12 -10.60 14.23 -8.35
C PHE A 12 -9.98 12.99 -7.70
N GLN A 13 -9.36 13.15 -6.52
CA GLN A 13 -8.65 12.05 -5.85
C GLN A 13 -9.59 10.91 -5.43
N SER A 14 -10.72 11.23 -4.82
CA SER A 14 -11.71 10.23 -4.39
C SER A 14 -12.37 9.54 -5.57
N ASN A 15 -12.64 10.26 -6.66
CA ASN A 15 -13.19 9.68 -7.87
C ASN A 15 -12.20 8.71 -8.53
N VAL A 16 -10.92 9.06 -8.64
CA VAL A 16 -9.90 8.18 -9.23
C VAL A 16 -9.72 6.91 -8.40
N SER A 17 -9.60 7.02 -7.07
CA SER A 17 -9.47 5.86 -6.18
C SER A 17 -10.66 4.91 -6.31
N ARG A 18 -11.89 5.45 -6.28
CA ARG A 18 -13.12 4.66 -6.45
C ARG A 18 -13.16 3.96 -7.81
N THR A 19 -12.75 4.64 -8.87
CA THR A 19 -12.74 4.08 -10.21
C THR A 19 -11.76 2.90 -10.31
N PHE A 20 -10.56 2.99 -9.75
CA PHE A 20 -9.63 1.86 -9.73
C PHE A 20 -10.18 0.63 -8.98
N SER A 21 -10.82 0.85 -7.83
CA SER A 21 -11.49 -0.23 -7.10
C SER A 21 -12.63 -0.87 -7.90
N GLN A 22 -13.39 -0.06 -8.63
CA GLN A 22 -14.46 -0.52 -9.50
C GLN A 22 -13.92 -1.35 -10.67
N LEU A 23 -12.90 -0.86 -11.40
CA LEU A 23 -12.27 -1.60 -12.52
C LEU A 23 -11.74 -2.96 -12.07
N ARG A 24 -11.21 -3.05 -10.84
CA ARG A 24 -10.79 -4.34 -10.29
C ARG A 24 -11.98 -5.27 -10.03
N SER A 25 -13.08 -4.77 -9.47
CA SER A 25 -14.27 -5.59 -9.19
C SER A 25 -15.01 -6.03 -10.46
N GLU A 26 -14.91 -5.25 -11.52
CA GLU A 26 -15.48 -5.55 -12.84
C GLU A 26 -14.52 -6.36 -13.74
N GLU A 27 -13.32 -6.67 -13.24
CA GLU A 27 -12.26 -7.42 -13.94
C GLU A 27 -11.85 -6.80 -15.29
N GLU A 28 -11.93 -5.48 -15.39
CA GLU A 28 -11.64 -4.75 -16.63
C GLU A 28 -10.18 -4.28 -16.68
N PHE A 29 -9.63 -4.25 -17.89
CA PHE A 29 -8.30 -3.70 -18.21
C PHE A 29 -7.11 -4.34 -17.49
N PHE A 30 -7.24 -5.54 -16.97
CA PHE A 30 -6.11 -6.25 -16.38
C PHE A 30 -5.00 -6.49 -17.41
N ASP A 31 -3.77 -6.16 -17.05
CA ASP A 31 -2.60 -6.26 -17.93
C ASP A 31 -1.39 -6.93 -17.25
N VAL A 32 -1.59 -7.51 -16.07
CA VAL A 32 -0.59 -8.31 -15.34
C VAL A 32 -1.26 -9.40 -14.53
N SER A 33 -0.61 -10.56 -14.43
CA SER A 33 -1.01 -11.65 -13.53
C SER A 33 0.04 -11.87 -12.45
N LEU A 34 -0.41 -11.98 -11.20
CA LEU A 34 0.39 -12.31 -10.03
C LEU A 34 0.09 -13.75 -9.63
N VAL A 35 1.12 -14.54 -9.39
CA VAL A 35 1.00 -15.93 -8.92
C VAL A 35 1.54 -16.01 -7.51
N SER A 36 0.72 -16.48 -6.60
CA SER A 36 1.08 -16.72 -5.20
C SER A 36 1.85 -18.03 -5.03
N ASP A 37 2.43 -18.21 -3.86
CA ASP A 37 3.20 -19.41 -3.49
C ASP A 37 2.35 -20.70 -3.53
N ASP A 38 1.05 -20.57 -3.25
CA ASP A 38 0.05 -21.64 -3.36
C ASP A 38 -0.56 -21.76 -4.78
N GLU A 39 0.16 -21.31 -5.81
CA GLU A 39 -0.16 -21.43 -7.25
C GLU A 39 -1.46 -20.79 -7.69
N LYS A 40 -2.06 -19.91 -6.88
CA LYS A 40 -3.24 -19.15 -7.29
C LYS A 40 -2.85 -17.90 -8.07
N MET A 41 -3.61 -17.65 -9.11
CA MET A 41 -3.41 -16.52 -10.01
C MET A 41 -4.40 -15.39 -9.69
N MET A 42 -3.88 -14.17 -9.59
CA MET A 42 -4.69 -12.96 -9.42
C MET A 42 -4.30 -11.93 -10.47
N SER A 43 -5.29 -11.36 -11.14
CA SER A 43 -5.08 -10.32 -12.15
C SER A 43 -5.06 -8.93 -11.53
N ALA A 44 -4.28 -8.03 -12.12
CA ALA A 44 -4.12 -6.67 -11.63
C ALA A 44 -3.77 -5.69 -12.78
N HIS A 45 -3.63 -4.40 -12.41
CA HIS A 45 -3.22 -3.35 -13.33
C HIS A 45 -1.76 -2.95 -13.05
N LYS A 46 -0.91 -3.01 -14.08
CA LYS A 46 0.51 -2.57 -13.98
C LYS A 46 0.63 -1.16 -13.43
N LEU A 47 -0.24 -0.26 -13.89
CA LEU A 47 -0.22 1.13 -13.46
C LEU A 47 -0.47 1.26 -11.96
N VAL A 48 -1.48 0.57 -11.44
CA VAL A 48 -1.85 0.63 -10.01
C VAL A 48 -0.75 0.01 -9.14
N LEU A 49 -0.24 -1.16 -9.53
CA LEU A 49 0.89 -1.80 -8.84
C LEU A 49 2.13 -0.91 -8.82
N SER A 50 2.47 -0.30 -9.98
CA SER A 50 3.66 0.57 -10.09
C SER A 50 3.52 1.87 -9.31
N ALA A 51 2.31 2.42 -9.21
CA ALA A 51 2.04 3.62 -8.42
C ALA A 51 2.14 3.37 -6.91
N SER A 52 1.84 2.16 -6.48
CA SER A 52 1.75 1.78 -5.06
C SER A 52 2.99 1.08 -4.52
N SER A 53 3.95 0.70 -5.39
CA SER A 53 5.13 -0.05 -4.97
C SER A 53 6.32 0.19 -5.91
N PRO A 54 7.44 0.73 -5.40
CA PRO A 54 8.70 0.81 -6.15
C PRO A 54 9.22 -0.56 -6.61
N TYR A 55 8.96 -1.63 -5.87
CA TYR A 55 9.31 -2.99 -6.26
C TYR A 55 8.59 -3.40 -7.55
N PHE A 56 7.26 -3.30 -7.58
CA PHE A 56 6.50 -3.59 -8.78
C PHE A 56 6.84 -2.65 -9.94
N LYS A 57 7.01 -1.36 -9.67
CA LYS A 57 7.44 -0.38 -10.67
C LYS A 57 8.75 -0.80 -11.33
N HIS A 58 9.75 -1.21 -10.55
CA HIS A 58 11.04 -1.64 -11.08
C HIS A 58 10.90 -2.86 -12.00
N ILE A 59 10.22 -3.91 -11.56
CA ILE A 59 10.04 -5.14 -12.33
C ILE A 59 9.24 -4.88 -13.61
N LEU A 60 8.12 -4.18 -13.49
CA LEU A 60 7.21 -3.94 -14.62
C LEU A 60 7.81 -2.99 -15.65
N THR A 61 8.63 -2.02 -15.25
CA THR A 61 9.33 -1.13 -16.19
C THR A 61 10.33 -1.90 -17.06
N HIS A 62 10.99 -2.92 -16.51
CA HIS A 62 11.96 -3.73 -17.23
C HIS A 62 11.34 -4.88 -18.00
N ASN A 63 10.10 -5.27 -17.68
CA ASN A 63 9.38 -6.31 -18.38
C ASN A 63 8.41 -5.69 -19.43
N LYS A 64 8.81 -5.75 -20.70
CA LYS A 64 8.05 -5.17 -21.82
C LYS A 64 6.92 -6.05 -22.37
N HIS A 65 6.68 -7.21 -21.74
CA HIS A 65 5.57 -8.06 -22.17
C HIS A 65 4.23 -7.35 -21.95
N SER A 66 3.29 -7.53 -22.89
CA SER A 66 1.96 -6.89 -22.80
C SER A 66 1.21 -7.33 -21.56
N HIS A 67 1.29 -8.61 -21.19
CA HIS A 67 0.67 -9.19 -20.00
C HIS A 67 1.68 -10.11 -19.29
N PRO A 68 2.61 -9.57 -18.47
CA PRO A 68 3.57 -10.39 -17.73
C PRO A 68 2.92 -11.20 -16.62
N LEU A 69 3.52 -12.34 -16.33
CA LEU A 69 3.20 -13.16 -15.17
C LEU A 69 4.31 -13.00 -14.14
N LEU A 70 3.98 -12.62 -12.92
CA LEU A 70 4.91 -12.41 -11.81
C LEU A 70 4.65 -13.44 -10.72
N CYS A 71 5.62 -14.32 -10.48
CA CYS A 71 5.58 -15.26 -9.36
C CYS A 71 6.10 -14.57 -8.08
N LEU A 72 5.33 -14.64 -7.02
CA LEU A 72 5.64 -14.03 -5.72
C LEU A 72 5.92 -15.13 -4.70
N ASP A 73 7.14 -15.67 -4.74
CA ASP A 73 7.57 -16.74 -3.84
C ASP A 73 7.38 -16.35 -2.38
N GLY A 74 6.85 -17.27 -1.58
CA GLY A 74 6.59 -17.07 -0.16
C GLY A 74 5.53 -16.01 0.16
N VAL A 75 4.64 -15.72 -0.78
CA VAL A 75 3.42 -14.90 -0.57
C VAL A 75 2.23 -15.77 -0.88
N SER A 76 1.45 -16.14 0.13
CA SER A 76 0.23 -16.91 -0.06
C SER A 76 -0.86 -16.09 -0.77
N SER A 77 -1.85 -16.77 -1.32
CA SER A 77 -2.98 -16.12 -1.98
C SER A 77 -3.77 -15.21 -1.04
N GLY A 78 -3.90 -15.59 0.24
CA GLY A 78 -4.54 -14.76 1.26
C GLY A 78 -3.78 -13.46 1.52
N GLU A 79 -2.46 -13.54 1.65
CA GLU A 79 -1.60 -12.36 1.81
C GLU A 79 -1.62 -11.48 0.57
N LEU A 80 -1.58 -12.08 -0.62
CA LEU A 80 -1.68 -11.37 -1.88
C LEU A 80 -3.01 -10.64 -2.03
N GLN A 81 -4.11 -11.25 -1.57
CA GLN A 81 -5.41 -10.60 -1.54
C GLN A 81 -5.38 -9.33 -0.67
N PHE A 82 -4.82 -9.40 0.55
CA PHE A 82 -4.68 -8.23 1.43
C PHE A 82 -3.81 -7.13 0.81
N VAL A 83 -2.73 -7.51 0.12
CA VAL A 83 -1.87 -6.57 -0.61
C VAL A 83 -2.66 -5.85 -1.69
N LEU A 84 -3.43 -6.57 -2.49
CA LEU A 84 -4.25 -5.98 -3.56
C LEU A 84 -5.37 -5.12 -2.98
N ASP A 85 -6.04 -5.55 -1.90
CA ASP A 85 -7.07 -4.74 -1.24
C ASP A 85 -6.47 -3.42 -0.74
N TYR A 86 -5.32 -3.46 -0.08
CA TYR A 86 -4.61 -2.28 0.37
C TYR A 86 -4.24 -1.33 -0.79
N ILE A 87 -3.70 -1.86 -1.88
CA ILE A 87 -3.27 -1.08 -3.05
C ILE A 87 -4.45 -0.38 -3.74
N TYR A 88 -5.58 -1.06 -3.88
CA TYR A 88 -6.74 -0.54 -4.62
C TYR A 88 -7.67 0.33 -3.77
N GLN A 89 -7.80 0.03 -2.48
CA GLN A 89 -8.72 0.73 -1.58
C GLN A 89 -8.01 1.77 -0.68
N GLY A 90 -6.68 1.66 -0.54
CA GLY A 90 -5.90 2.49 0.37
C GLY A 90 -5.97 2.04 1.83
N GLU A 91 -6.78 1.01 2.12
CA GLU A 91 -6.95 0.41 3.44
C GLU A 91 -7.24 -1.09 3.33
N VAL A 92 -6.96 -1.83 4.39
CA VAL A 92 -7.26 -3.26 4.48
C VAL A 92 -7.60 -3.64 5.91
N GLN A 93 -8.59 -4.52 6.10
CA GLN A 93 -8.94 -5.08 7.39
C GLN A 93 -8.25 -6.43 7.57
N ILE A 94 -7.46 -6.56 8.62
CA ILE A 94 -6.63 -7.74 8.90
C ILE A 94 -6.81 -8.15 10.35
N TYR A 95 -6.95 -9.45 10.58
CA TYR A 95 -6.93 -9.99 11.94
C TYR A 95 -5.54 -9.90 12.56
N GLN A 96 -5.49 -9.77 13.89
CA GLN A 96 -4.25 -9.60 14.63
C GLN A 96 -3.21 -10.70 14.33
N GLU A 97 -3.67 -11.94 14.17
CA GLU A 97 -2.79 -13.09 13.91
C GLU A 97 -2.11 -13.04 12.53
N GLN A 98 -2.69 -12.30 11.58
CA GLN A 98 -2.18 -12.17 10.20
C GLN A 98 -1.37 -10.88 10.00
N LEU A 99 -1.42 -9.95 10.95
CA LEU A 99 -0.85 -8.62 10.80
C LEU A 99 0.67 -8.65 10.60
N ASP A 100 1.39 -9.41 11.43
CA ASP A 100 2.85 -9.47 11.37
C ASP A 100 3.31 -10.00 10.00
N ARG A 101 2.65 -11.04 9.52
CA ARG A 101 2.95 -11.65 8.23
C ARG A 101 2.64 -10.72 7.07
N PHE A 102 1.50 -10.03 7.12
CA PHE A 102 1.17 -9.00 6.12
C PHE A 102 2.21 -7.88 6.08
N LEU A 103 2.67 -7.40 7.24
CA LEU A 103 3.70 -6.35 7.30
C LEU A 103 5.04 -6.81 6.73
N GLU A 104 5.44 -8.06 6.93
CA GLU A 104 6.64 -8.65 6.29
C GLU A 104 6.50 -8.64 4.76
N VAL A 105 5.37 -9.09 4.24
CA VAL A 105 5.07 -9.08 2.80
C VAL A 105 5.05 -7.65 2.26
N ALA A 106 4.38 -6.74 2.96
CA ALA A 106 4.29 -5.33 2.58
C ALA A 106 5.67 -4.65 2.49
N GLN A 107 6.57 -4.94 3.43
CA GLN A 107 7.95 -4.45 3.42
C GLN A 107 8.75 -5.05 2.25
N ARG A 108 8.62 -6.35 2.01
CA ARG A 108 9.31 -7.04 0.91
C ARG A 108 8.86 -6.51 -0.45
N LEU A 109 7.57 -6.28 -0.62
CA LEU A 109 6.99 -5.68 -1.81
C LEU A 109 7.10 -4.15 -1.83
N LYS A 110 7.69 -3.53 -0.82
CA LYS A 110 7.88 -2.08 -0.69
C LYS A 110 6.58 -1.29 -0.95
N LEU A 111 5.50 -1.67 -0.26
CA LEU A 111 4.22 -0.97 -0.40
C LEU A 111 4.31 0.44 0.20
N GLU A 112 3.90 1.44 -0.58
CA GLU A 112 3.83 2.82 -0.11
C GLU A 112 2.89 2.96 1.10
N GLY A 113 3.26 3.82 2.03
CA GLY A 113 2.51 4.01 3.28
C GLY A 113 2.81 2.99 4.39
N LEU A 114 3.42 1.83 4.06
CA LEU A 114 3.81 0.78 5.02
C LEU A 114 5.33 0.60 5.11
N THR A 115 6.10 1.26 4.25
CA THR A 115 7.56 1.29 4.24
C THR A 115 8.04 2.61 4.83
N GLY A 116 8.72 2.57 5.97
CA GLY A 116 9.27 3.76 6.63
C GLY A 116 9.02 3.80 8.14
N ASN A 117 9.31 4.92 8.78
CA ASN A 117 9.23 5.11 10.24
C ASN A 117 7.84 4.83 10.87
N GLN A 118 6.79 4.67 10.06
CA GLN A 118 5.45 4.33 10.57
C GLN A 118 5.33 2.87 11.03
N THR A 119 6.15 1.97 10.52
CA THR A 119 6.19 0.56 10.97
C THR A 119 6.64 0.45 12.42
N TRP A 120 7.48 1.37 12.89
CA TRP A 120 7.92 1.43 14.30
C TRP A 120 6.79 1.83 15.25
N GLN A 121 5.82 2.61 14.82
CA GLN A 121 4.66 2.97 15.64
C GLN A 121 3.75 1.76 15.92
N PHE A 122 3.58 0.86 14.94
CA PHE A 122 2.82 -0.38 15.13
C PHE A 122 3.55 -1.36 16.07
N TRP A 123 4.86 -1.54 15.90
CA TRP A 123 5.67 -2.37 16.80
C TRP A 123 5.72 -1.83 18.22
N PHE A 124 5.83 -0.52 18.37
CA PHE A 124 5.87 0.13 19.68
C PHE A 124 4.53 0.02 20.42
N CYS A 125 3.40 0.16 19.73
CA CYS A 125 2.07 -0.07 20.31
C CYS A 125 1.86 -1.52 20.78
N LYS A 126 2.41 -2.49 20.05
CA LYS A 126 2.31 -3.92 20.39
C LYS A 126 3.19 -4.30 21.60
N SER A 127 4.36 -3.68 21.73
CA SER A 127 5.32 -3.95 22.83
C SER A 127 4.89 -3.37 24.17
N ILE A 128 4.03 -2.35 24.19
CA ILE A 128 3.62 -1.62 25.42
C ILE A 128 2.21 -2.01 25.88
N GLY A 129 1.64 -3.13 25.45
CA GLY A 129 0.36 -3.63 25.96
C GLY A 129 -0.64 -2.52 26.31
N PHE A 130 -1.57 -2.24 25.39
CA PHE A 130 -2.80 -1.49 25.61
C PHE A 130 -2.72 -0.25 26.54
N VAL A 131 -2.03 0.79 26.13
CA VAL A 131 -2.20 2.13 26.70
C VAL A 131 -3.00 2.98 25.73
N SER A 132 -4.09 3.56 26.23
CA SER A 132 -5.10 4.30 25.46
C SER A 132 -4.49 5.27 24.43
N LYS A 133 -5.14 5.37 23.25
CA LYS A 133 -4.78 6.24 22.11
C LYS A 133 -4.38 7.68 22.47
N LEU A 134 -4.75 8.19 23.64
CA LEU A 134 -4.45 9.54 24.13
C LEU A 134 -3.04 9.70 24.73
N ALA A 135 -2.46 8.64 25.31
CA ALA A 135 -1.14 8.73 25.96
C ALA A 135 0.01 8.73 24.92
N VAL A 136 -0.18 8.09 23.77
CA VAL A 136 0.84 8.01 22.70
C VAL A 136 1.02 9.36 22.01
N PHE A 137 -0.05 10.13 21.83
CA PHE A 137 0.02 11.46 21.22
C PHE A 137 0.79 12.48 22.08
N SER A 138 0.65 12.42 23.40
CA SER A 138 1.36 13.30 24.34
C SER A 138 2.87 13.04 24.36
N HIS A 139 3.31 11.78 24.33
CA HIS A 139 4.74 11.43 24.36
C HIS A 139 5.46 11.70 23.03
N LEU A 140 4.78 11.60 21.90
CA LEU A 140 5.37 11.88 20.56
C LEU A 140 5.65 13.38 20.38
N VAL A 141 4.77 14.25 20.87
CA VAL A 141 5.00 15.70 20.83
C VAL A 141 6.19 16.09 21.71
N THR A 142 6.35 15.46 22.87
CA THR A 142 7.48 15.73 23.79
C THR A 142 8.80 15.23 23.20
N PHE A 143 8.83 14.08 22.55
CA PHE A 143 10.04 13.52 21.91
C PHE A 143 10.49 14.31 20.69
N ALA A 144 9.54 14.80 19.87
CA ALA A 144 9.83 15.66 18.71
C ALA A 144 10.36 17.04 19.15
N LEU A 145 9.92 17.56 20.29
CA LEU A 145 10.44 18.81 20.87
C LEU A 145 11.84 18.65 21.46
N VAL A 146 12.16 17.51 22.06
CA VAL A 146 13.50 17.23 22.60
C VAL A 146 14.54 17.06 21.49
N LEU A 147 14.18 16.44 20.36
CA LEU A 147 15.10 16.32 19.21
C LEU A 147 15.37 17.65 18.48
N LYS A 148 14.46 18.63 18.57
CA LYS A 148 14.69 19.99 18.04
C LYS A 148 15.57 20.88 18.92
N SER A 149 15.80 20.52 20.18
CA SER A 149 16.65 21.29 21.09
C SER A 149 18.12 20.82 21.14
N ILE A 150 18.48 19.82 20.31
CA ILE A 150 19.86 19.26 20.25
C ILE A 150 20.56 19.62 18.92
N GLN A 151 19.95 20.53 18.11
CA GLN A 151 20.66 21.11 16.95
C GLN A 151 20.97 22.59 17.22
#